data_93fcce1f690c9d8ccb274dc628648fb6
#
_entry.id   93fcce1f690c9d8ccb274dc628648fb6
#
_cell.length_a   1.000
_cell.length_b   1.000
_cell.length_c   1.000
_cell.angle_alpha   90.00
_cell.angle_beta   90.00
_cell.angle_gamma   90.00
#
_symmetry.space_group_name_H-M   'P 1'
#
loop_
_entity.id
_entity.type
_entity.pdbx_description
1 polymer ?
#
loop_
_entity_poly.entity_id
_entity_poly.type
_entity_poly.pdbx_seq_one_letter_code
_entity_poly.pdbx_strand_id
1 'polypeptide(L)'
;DTMSNSEYYKDKICVVTGGNSGIGYALCEELLKRGADVYMLGRNPKKVADAAEQLSSYKDRIHTLIADVTNQKQVENAINDAVKEASRIDFLFNNAGIGGTLPYDNATLDDWKTIIDTNTWSVIYGVHTAVPIMLEQGSGHIINTSSVAGIVPFPFQGLYALTKFGVTGFTECLRYEYAEKGLHFSTICPGNIATPIFKKTIDGKEHEEAKIPEDAYPADKAAEYILDKVANKQGVIVVPEQPQTDLWKGYVLGDEKIEELLMQMAHDRRIAYEEKGTYF
;
A
#
# COMPACT_ATOMS: atom_id res chain seq x y z
N ASP A 1 3.24 1.23 30.37
CA ASP A 1 4.49 1.65 29.71
C ASP A 1 4.23 1.74 28.22
N THR A 2 4.08 2.96 27.72
CA THR A 2 4.00 3.22 26.28
C THR A 2 5.42 3.07 25.74
N MET A 3 5.72 1.96 25.04
CA MET A 3 6.93 1.85 24.22
C MET A 3 7.01 3.06 23.30
N SER A 4 8.22 3.62 23.10
CA SER A 4 8.37 4.62 22.05
C SER A 4 8.05 4.00 20.70
N ASN A 5 7.44 4.74 19.78
CA ASN A 5 7.06 4.23 18.46
C ASN A 5 8.26 3.63 17.70
N SER A 6 9.48 4.06 18.01
CA SER A 6 10.72 3.52 17.45
C SER A 6 11.06 2.13 18.01
N GLU A 7 10.82 1.87 19.30
CA GLU A 7 11.11 0.58 19.92
C GLU A 7 10.23 -0.55 19.40
N TYR A 8 9.05 -0.22 18.86
CA TYR A 8 8.13 -1.20 18.26
C TYR A 8 8.75 -1.93 17.06
N TYR A 9 9.68 -1.29 16.36
CA TYR A 9 10.33 -1.82 15.15
C TYR A 9 11.77 -2.29 15.37
N LYS A 10 12.39 -1.92 16.48
CA LYS A 10 13.78 -2.22 16.76
C LYS A 10 14.02 -3.73 16.77
N ASP A 11 15.00 -4.17 15.99
CA ASP A 11 15.41 -5.57 15.83
C ASP A 11 14.27 -6.48 15.33
N LYS A 12 13.28 -5.90 14.61
CA LYS A 12 12.16 -6.61 14.01
C LYS A 12 12.40 -6.90 12.54
N ILE A 13 11.89 -8.03 12.09
CA ILE A 13 11.98 -8.50 10.70
C ILE A 13 10.77 -8.00 9.93
N CYS A 14 10.99 -7.14 8.93
CA CYS A 14 9.97 -6.49 8.13
C CYS A 14 10.12 -6.88 6.67
N VAL A 15 9.07 -7.39 6.04
CA VAL A 15 9.01 -7.61 4.58
C VAL A 15 8.12 -6.54 3.98
N VAL A 16 8.59 -5.85 2.93
CA VAL A 16 7.86 -4.76 2.25
C VAL A 16 7.76 -5.07 0.76
N THR A 17 6.56 -5.39 0.27
CA THR A 17 6.33 -5.57 -1.17
C THR A 17 6.24 -4.22 -1.87
N GLY A 18 6.79 -4.13 -3.09
CA GLY A 18 6.94 -2.84 -3.78
C GLY A 18 7.88 -1.88 -3.05
N GLY A 19 8.84 -2.41 -2.28
CA GLY A 19 9.75 -1.65 -1.43
C GLY A 19 10.78 -0.80 -2.18
N ASN A 20 10.90 -0.99 -3.49
CA ASN A 20 11.91 -0.30 -4.30
C ASN A 20 11.43 1.05 -4.87
N SER A 21 10.23 1.53 -4.54
CA SER A 21 9.73 2.83 -5.02
C SER A 21 8.58 3.39 -4.16
N GLY A 22 8.35 4.68 -4.27
CA GLY A 22 7.19 5.36 -3.68
C GLY A 22 7.05 5.16 -2.17
N ILE A 23 5.82 4.90 -1.71
CA ILE A 23 5.52 4.66 -0.28
C ILE A 23 6.33 3.47 0.24
N GLY A 24 6.46 2.39 -0.54
CA GLY A 24 7.21 1.21 -0.13
C GLY A 24 8.68 1.51 0.16
N TYR A 25 9.34 2.31 -0.68
CA TYR A 25 10.72 2.75 -0.45
C TYR A 25 10.83 3.62 0.81
N ALA A 26 9.93 4.58 0.96
CA ALA A 26 9.90 5.43 2.15
C ALA A 26 9.64 4.63 3.45
N LEU A 27 8.79 3.59 3.39
CA LEU A 27 8.60 2.67 4.51
C LEU A 27 9.87 1.88 4.82
N CYS A 28 10.59 1.36 3.80
CA CYS A 28 11.85 0.66 4.00
C CYS A 28 12.89 1.57 4.69
N GLU A 29 13.04 2.79 4.20
CA GLU A 29 13.98 3.76 4.78
C GLU A 29 13.63 4.08 6.24
N GLU A 30 12.36 4.39 6.52
CA GLU A 30 11.92 4.76 7.86
C GLU A 30 11.98 3.57 8.85
N LEU A 31 11.67 2.35 8.41
CA LEU A 31 11.86 1.13 9.21
C LEU A 31 13.33 0.91 9.59
N LEU A 32 14.26 1.11 8.65
CA LEU A 32 15.70 1.03 8.90
C LEU A 32 16.15 2.09 9.91
N LYS A 33 15.67 3.33 9.81
CA LYS A 33 15.94 4.41 10.79
C LYS A 33 15.45 4.02 12.20
N ARG A 34 14.36 3.27 12.29
CA ARG A 34 13.80 2.75 13.55
C ARG A 34 14.45 1.46 14.02
N GLY A 35 15.49 0.99 13.36
CA GLY A 35 16.30 -0.16 13.75
C GLY A 35 15.74 -1.51 13.38
N ALA A 36 14.83 -1.60 12.42
CA ALA A 36 14.35 -2.86 11.86
C ALA A 36 15.36 -3.46 10.86
N ASP A 37 15.26 -4.77 10.64
CA ASP A 37 15.82 -5.48 9.51
C ASP A 37 14.76 -5.57 8.41
N VAL A 38 15.07 -5.08 7.21
CA VAL A 38 14.09 -4.88 6.14
C VAL A 38 14.42 -5.74 4.92
N TYR A 39 13.45 -6.52 4.51
CA TYR A 39 13.45 -7.29 3.27
C TYR A 39 12.64 -6.53 2.22
N MET A 40 13.36 -5.81 1.36
CA MET A 40 12.80 -5.04 0.24
C MET A 40 12.46 -5.97 -0.90
N LEU A 41 11.18 -6.13 -1.21
CA LEU A 41 10.69 -6.98 -2.29
C LEU A 41 10.23 -6.15 -3.49
N GLY A 42 10.70 -6.51 -4.68
CA GLY A 42 10.27 -5.91 -5.94
C GLY A 42 10.47 -6.85 -7.13
N ARG A 43 9.83 -6.54 -8.25
CA ARG A 43 9.84 -7.40 -9.44
C ARG A 43 11.10 -7.28 -10.30
N ASN A 44 11.64 -6.08 -10.39
CA ASN A 44 12.79 -5.80 -11.25
C ASN A 44 14.09 -5.83 -10.45
N PRO A 45 15.01 -6.81 -10.71
CA PRO A 45 16.23 -6.97 -9.93
C PRO A 45 17.12 -5.71 -9.91
N LYS A 46 17.24 -5.04 -11.06
CA LYS A 46 18.06 -3.83 -11.16
C LYS A 46 17.48 -2.70 -10.32
N LYS A 47 16.17 -2.42 -10.44
CA LYS A 47 15.52 -1.36 -9.66
C LYS A 47 15.55 -1.65 -8.15
N VAL A 48 15.48 -2.92 -7.75
CA VAL A 48 15.60 -3.32 -6.34
C VAL A 48 17.03 -3.10 -5.84
N ALA A 49 18.03 -3.50 -6.62
CA ALA A 49 19.43 -3.29 -6.28
C ALA A 49 19.79 -1.78 -6.19
N ASP A 50 19.37 -0.98 -7.18
CA ASP A 50 19.59 0.46 -7.20
C ASP A 50 18.94 1.15 -5.97
N ALA A 51 17.75 0.72 -5.57
CA ALA A 51 17.05 1.24 -4.39
C ALA A 51 17.74 0.83 -3.08
N ALA A 52 18.18 -0.42 -2.96
CA ALA A 52 18.91 -0.90 -1.79
C ALA A 52 20.28 -0.20 -1.65
N GLU A 53 20.96 0.10 -2.75
CA GLU A 53 22.21 0.84 -2.74
C GLU A 53 22.05 2.25 -2.18
N GLN A 54 20.94 2.94 -2.44
CA GLN A 54 20.61 4.23 -1.83
C GLN A 54 20.48 4.15 -0.30
N LEU A 55 20.19 2.96 0.23
CA LEU A 55 20.09 2.67 1.66
C LEU A 55 21.35 1.98 2.21
N SER A 56 22.48 2.07 1.51
CA SER A 56 23.73 1.39 1.85
C SER A 56 24.32 1.76 3.21
N SER A 57 23.92 2.89 3.81
CA SER A 57 24.23 3.21 5.20
C SER A 57 23.67 2.20 6.21
N TYR A 58 22.67 1.41 5.79
CA TYR A 58 22.02 0.34 6.55
C TYR A 58 22.30 -1.06 5.97
N LYS A 59 23.44 -1.24 5.28
CA LYS A 59 23.78 -2.45 4.51
C LYS A 59 23.63 -3.77 5.26
N ASP A 60 23.81 -3.76 6.57
CA ASP A 60 23.71 -4.96 7.42
C ASP A 60 22.26 -5.28 7.82
N ARG A 61 21.31 -4.38 7.49
CA ARG A 61 19.88 -4.49 7.83
C ARG A 61 18.94 -4.40 6.63
N ILE A 62 19.46 -4.10 5.43
CA ILE A 62 18.67 -4.08 4.19
C ILE A 62 18.97 -5.32 3.37
N HIS A 63 17.95 -6.11 3.10
CA HIS A 63 17.98 -7.32 2.30
C HIS A 63 17.08 -7.15 1.10
N THR A 64 17.35 -7.87 0.01
CA THR A 64 16.57 -7.76 -1.23
C THR A 64 15.92 -9.09 -1.60
N LEU A 65 14.67 -9.03 -2.02
CA LEU A 65 13.89 -10.16 -2.53
C LEU A 65 13.35 -9.83 -3.92
N ILE A 66 13.41 -10.79 -4.82
CA ILE A 66 12.90 -10.62 -6.18
C ILE A 66 11.68 -11.52 -6.37
N ALA A 67 10.52 -10.88 -6.57
CA ALA A 67 9.27 -11.59 -6.86
C ALA A 67 8.29 -10.71 -7.63
N ASP A 68 7.53 -11.33 -8.53
CA ASP A 68 6.31 -10.74 -9.08
C ASP A 68 5.15 -11.05 -8.12
N VAL A 69 4.56 -10.02 -7.55
CA VAL A 69 3.48 -10.16 -6.56
C VAL A 69 2.20 -10.74 -7.14
N THR A 70 2.05 -10.76 -8.46
CA THR A 70 0.93 -11.41 -9.15
C THR A 70 1.09 -12.95 -9.26
N ASN A 71 2.28 -13.44 -8.90
CA ASN A 71 2.58 -14.87 -8.91
C ASN A 71 2.64 -15.42 -7.47
N GLN A 72 1.62 -16.21 -7.10
CA GLN A 72 1.51 -16.79 -5.77
C GLN A 72 2.80 -17.47 -5.30
N LYS A 73 3.39 -18.32 -6.15
CA LYS A 73 4.56 -19.12 -5.76
C LYS A 73 5.81 -18.28 -5.53
N GLN A 74 5.97 -17.19 -6.29
CA GLN A 74 7.08 -16.25 -6.08
C GLN A 74 6.91 -15.49 -4.77
N VAL A 75 5.69 -15.04 -4.43
CA VAL A 75 5.40 -14.38 -3.14
C VAL A 75 5.67 -15.32 -1.97
N GLU A 76 5.15 -16.54 -2.06
CA GLU A 76 5.34 -17.59 -1.05
C GLU A 76 6.84 -17.88 -0.83
N ASN A 77 7.59 -18.10 -1.91
CA ASN A 77 9.03 -18.35 -1.84
C ASN A 77 9.78 -17.18 -1.21
N ALA A 78 9.50 -15.94 -1.64
CA ALA A 78 10.19 -14.76 -1.13
C ALA A 78 9.97 -14.55 0.39
N ILE A 79 8.73 -14.72 0.87
CA ILE A 79 8.44 -14.63 2.31
C ILE A 79 9.13 -15.77 3.07
N ASN A 80 9.06 -17.00 2.56
CA ASN A 80 9.72 -18.14 3.19
C ASN A 80 11.24 -18.02 3.21
N ASP A 81 11.86 -17.43 2.18
CA ASP A 81 13.31 -17.18 2.15
C ASP A 81 13.70 -16.16 3.23
N ALA A 82 12.93 -15.07 3.40
CA ALA A 82 13.14 -14.12 4.49
C ALA A 82 13.01 -14.79 5.87
N VAL A 83 11.98 -15.60 6.05
CA VAL A 83 11.78 -16.36 7.32
C VAL A 83 12.89 -17.36 7.56
N LYS A 84 13.36 -18.05 6.52
CA LYS A 84 14.47 -19.01 6.62
C LYS A 84 15.78 -18.33 7.04
N GLU A 85 16.03 -17.14 6.52
CA GLU A 85 17.24 -16.36 6.84
C GLU A 85 17.14 -15.76 8.26
N ALA A 86 16.03 -15.10 8.58
CA ALA A 86 15.86 -14.37 9.84
C ALA A 86 15.21 -15.19 10.97
N SER A 87 14.75 -16.42 10.70
CA SER A 87 14.03 -17.31 11.62
C SER A 87 12.66 -16.81 12.09
N ARG A 88 12.18 -15.68 11.57
CA ARG A 88 10.89 -15.06 11.92
C ARG A 88 10.46 -14.01 10.89
N ILE A 89 9.21 -13.59 10.99
CA ILE A 89 8.68 -12.39 10.34
C ILE A 89 7.78 -11.65 11.33
N ASP A 90 8.10 -10.39 11.63
CA ASP A 90 7.32 -9.59 12.57
C ASP A 90 6.29 -8.71 11.86
N PHE A 91 6.67 -8.15 10.70
CA PHE A 91 5.83 -7.27 9.92
C PHE A 91 5.83 -7.66 8.44
N LEU A 92 4.62 -7.72 7.87
CA LEU A 92 4.44 -7.81 6.42
C LEU A 92 3.67 -6.57 5.94
N PHE A 93 4.32 -5.76 5.11
CA PHE A 93 3.70 -4.65 4.39
C PHE A 93 3.35 -5.10 2.97
N ASN A 94 2.11 -5.45 2.73
CA ASN A 94 1.57 -5.68 1.40
C ASN A 94 1.28 -4.33 0.75
N ASN A 95 2.33 -3.69 0.21
CA ASN A 95 2.28 -2.34 -0.31
C ASN A 95 2.29 -2.28 -1.85
N ALA A 96 2.79 -3.29 -2.54
CA ALA A 96 2.80 -3.32 -4.00
C ALA A 96 1.40 -3.09 -4.58
N GLY A 97 1.31 -2.22 -5.58
CA GLY A 97 0.05 -1.90 -6.23
C GLY A 97 0.23 -0.99 -7.44
N ILE A 98 -0.83 -0.86 -8.22
CA ILE A 98 -0.93 0.03 -9.38
C ILE A 98 -2.16 0.92 -9.26
N GLY A 99 -2.10 2.10 -9.87
CA GLY A 99 -3.24 2.98 -10.03
C GLY A 99 -4.18 2.52 -11.15
N GLY A 100 -5.32 3.17 -11.26
CA GLY A 100 -6.28 2.89 -12.33
C GLY A 100 -7.40 3.94 -12.34
N THR A 101 -7.21 5.02 -13.07
CA THR A 101 -8.26 6.00 -13.36
C THR A 101 -8.61 5.88 -14.83
N LEU A 102 -9.79 5.33 -15.10
CA LEU A 102 -10.25 5.01 -16.44
C LEU A 102 -11.78 5.00 -16.47
N PRO A 103 -12.44 5.56 -17.50
CA PRO A 103 -13.88 5.40 -17.68
C PRO A 103 -14.23 3.91 -17.76
N TYR A 104 -15.35 3.54 -17.18
CA TYR A 104 -15.80 2.15 -17.19
C TYR A 104 -15.92 1.56 -18.62
N ASP A 105 -16.46 2.34 -19.53
CA ASP A 105 -16.66 1.98 -20.93
C ASP A 105 -15.36 1.86 -21.75
N ASN A 106 -14.25 2.40 -21.23
CA ASN A 106 -12.92 2.25 -21.85
C ASN A 106 -12.08 1.12 -21.20
N ALA A 107 -12.54 0.57 -20.08
CA ALA A 107 -11.83 -0.49 -19.38
C ALA A 107 -12.04 -1.85 -20.05
N THR A 108 -10.96 -2.51 -20.41
CA THR A 108 -10.99 -3.88 -20.93
C THR A 108 -11.01 -4.90 -19.79
N LEU A 109 -11.43 -6.15 -20.09
CA LEU A 109 -11.35 -7.24 -19.10
C LEU A 109 -9.90 -7.56 -18.70
N ASP A 110 -8.93 -7.29 -19.58
CA ASP A 110 -7.51 -7.45 -19.25
C ASP A 110 -7.03 -6.37 -18.26
N ASP A 111 -7.54 -5.14 -18.36
CA ASP A 111 -7.29 -4.10 -17.36
C ASP A 111 -7.84 -4.52 -16.00
N TRP A 112 -9.08 -5.04 -15.97
CA TRP A 112 -9.71 -5.57 -14.76
C TRP A 112 -8.88 -6.68 -14.15
N LYS A 113 -8.45 -7.65 -14.97
CA LYS A 113 -7.62 -8.76 -14.51
C LYS A 113 -6.29 -8.26 -13.93
N THR A 114 -5.62 -7.37 -14.65
CA THR A 114 -4.32 -6.82 -14.24
C THR A 114 -4.40 -6.10 -12.91
N ILE A 115 -5.40 -5.25 -12.70
CA ILE A 115 -5.53 -4.49 -11.46
C ILE A 115 -5.93 -5.36 -10.27
N ILE A 116 -6.80 -6.36 -10.49
CA ILE A 116 -7.22 -7.30 -9.46
C ILE A 116 -6.04 -8.20 -9.05
N ASP A 117 -5.31 -8.75 -10.02
CA ASP A 117 -4.13 -9.60 -9.75
C ASP A 117 -3.07 -8.80 -8.95
N THR A 118 -2.84 -7.55 -9.33
CA THR A 118 -1.80 -6.72 -8.69
C THR A 118 -2.23 -6.16 -7.33
N ASN A 119 -3.45 -5.65 -7.19
CA ASN A 119 -3.87 -4.93 -5.99
C ASN A 119 -4.59 -5.80 -4.95
N THR A 120 -5.18 -6.93 -5.36
CA THR A 120 -6.00 -7.78 -4.48
C THR A 120 -5.35 -9.14 -4.26
N TRP A 121 -5.09 -9.91 -5.34
CA TRP A 121 -4.47 -11.23 -5.18
C TRP A 121 -3.10 -11.17 -4.55
N SER A 122 -2.28 -10.16 -4.87
CA SER A 122 -0.98 -9.97 -4.22
C SER A 122 -1.08 -9.85 -2.69
N VAL A 123 -2.09 -9.12 -2.21
CA VAL A 123 -2.37 -8.97 -0.77
C VAL A 123 -2.81 -10.30 -0.18
N ILE A 124 -3.72 -11.02 -0.86
CA ILE A 124 -4.20 -12.33 -0.42
C ILE A 124 -3.03 -13.33 -0.33
N TYR A 125 -2.14 -13.37 -1.32
CA TYR A 125 -0.97 -14.26 -1.30
C TYR A 125 -0.03 -13.96 -0.13
N GLY A 126 0.24 -12.68 0.13
CA GLY A 126 1.07 -12.27 1.27
C GLY A 126 0.45 -12.67 2.60
N VAL A 127 -0.83 -12.37 2.81
CA VAL A 127 -1.57 -12.74 4.02
C VAL A 127 -1.65 -14.25 4.20
N HIS A 128 -1.99 -14.98 3.12
CA HIS A 128 -2.10 -16.44 3.13
C HIS A 128 -0.78 -17.12 3.55
N THR A 129 0.34 -16.56 3.11
CA THR A 129 1.67 -17.09 3.45
C THR A 129 2.10 -16.70 4.87
N ALA A 130 1.90 -15.45 5.29
CA ALA A 130 2.42 -14.94 6.54
C ALA A 130 1.59 -15.35 7.77
N VAL A 131 0.26 -15.45 7.65
CA VAL A 131 -0.62 -15.75 8.79
C VAL A 131 -0.27 -17.06 9.49
N PRO A 132 -0.08 -18.21 8.80
CA PRO A 132 0.31 -19.44 9.47
C PRO A 132 1.63 -19.33 10.24
N ILE A 133 2.61 -18.65 9.66
CA ILE A 133 3.93 -18.44 10.28
C ILE A 133 3.79 -17.58 11.54
N MET A 134 3.06 -16.46 11.44
CA MET A 134 2.84 -15.55 12.56
C MET A 134 1.99 -16.19 13.68
N LEU A 135 1.05 -17.07 13.34
CA LEU A 135 0.29 -17.84 14.33
C LEU A 135 1.19 -18.80 15.09
N GLU A 136 2.10 -19.49 14.42
CA GLU A 136 3.08 -20.38 15.07
C GLU A 136 4.04 -19.57 15.97
N GLN A 137 4.43 -18.37 15.56
CA GLN A 137 5.21 -17.42 16.37
C GLN A 137 4.43 -16.86 17.57
N GLY A 138 3.09 -16.88 17.52
CA GLY A 138 2.23 -16.22 18.50
C GLY A 138 2.23 -14.70 18.42
N SER A 139 2.79 -14.12 17.36
CA SER A 139 2.86 -12.67 17.15
C SER A 139 3.09 -12.31 15.69
N GLY A 140 2.59 -11.17 15.28
CA GLY A 140 2.82 -10.60 13.95
C GLY A 140 1.91 -9.41 13.67
N HIS A 141 2.31 -8.57 12.71
CA HIS A 141 1.50 -7.45 12.25
C HIS A 141 1.53 -7.39 10.72
N ILE A 142 0.37 -7.50 10.11
CA ILE A 142 0.20 -7.40 8.65
C ILE A 142 -0.42 -6.06 8.31
N ILE A 143 0.21 -5.32 7.43
CA ILE A 143 -0.21 -3.99 7.00
C ILE A 143 -0.49 -4.03 5.50
N ASN A 144 -1.74 -3.80 5.13
CA ASN A 144 -2.18 -3.81 3.74
C ASN A 144 -2.43 -2.39 3.23
N THR A 145 -1.81 -2.04 2.11
CA THR A 145 -1.99 -0.72 1.49
C THR A 145 -3.24 -0.70 0.61
N SER A 146 -4.26 -0.05 1.12
CA SER A 146 -5.46 0.35 0.40
C SER A 146 -5.26 1.72 -0.25
N SER A 147 -6.21 2.62 -0.10
CA SER A 147 -6.23 4.00 -0.58
C SER A 147 -7.39 4.75 0.08
N VAL A 148 -7.39 6.07 0.03
CA VAL A 148 -8.62 6.85 0.26
C VAL A 148 -9.72 6.41 -0.72
N ALA A 149 -9.37 5.97 -1.94
CA ALA A 149 -10.29 5.34 -2.89
C ALA A 149 -10.80 3.94 -2.46
N GLY A 150 -10.34 3.41 -1.32
CA GLY A 150 -10.85 2.21 -0.67
C GLY A 150 -11.77 2.48 0.51
N ILE A 151 -12.08 3.74 0.78
CA ILE A 151 -13.02 4.21 1.83
C ILE A 151 -13.98 5.29 1.34
N VAL A 152 -13.67 5.95 0.20
CA VAL A 152 -14.55 6.89 -0.52
C VAL A 152 -14.49 6.53 -2.01
N PRO A 153 -15.63 6.37 -2.71
CA PRO A 153 -15.63 6.03 -4.14
C PRO A 153 -15.45 7.28 -4.99
N PHE A 154 -14.31 7.37 -5.68
CA PHE A 154 -14.06 8.46 -6.61
C PHE A 154 -14.53 8.10 -8.03
N PRO A 155 -15.18 9.03 -8.76
CA PRO A 155 -15.62 8.78 -10.13
C PRO A 155 -14.43 8.44 -11.06
N PHE A 156 -14.67 7.57 -12.04
CA PHE A 156 -13.68 7.03 -12.99
C PHE A 156 -12.57 6.16 -12.38
N GLN A 157 -12.70 5.81 -11.10
CA GLN A 157 -11.79 4.89 -10.42
C GLN A 157 -12.46 3.55 -10.06
N GLY A 158 -13.48 3.14 -10.80
CA GLY A 158 -14.25 1.91 -10.49
C GLY A 158 -13.37 0.66 -10.37
N LEU A 159 -12.41 0.46 -11.30
CA LEU A 159 -11.46 -0.64 -11.24
C LEU A 159 -10.61 -0.59 -9.97
N TYR A 160 -10.05 0.57 -9.72
CA TYR A 160 -9.16 0.79 -8.57
C TYR A 160 -9.93 0.70 -7.25
N ALA A 161 -11.07 1.38 -7.17
CA ALA A 161 -11.92 1.39 -5.97
C ALA A 161 -12.38 -0.02 -5.58
N LEU A 162 -12.80 -0.86 -6.55
CA LEU A 162 -13.17 -2.24 -6.27
C LEU A 162 -12.04 -2.99 -5.55
N THR A 163 -10.79 -2.86 -6.02
CA THR A 163 -9.65 -3.53 -5.38
C THR A 163 -9.35 -2.96 -4.00
N LYS A 164 -9.42 -1.64 -3.84
CA LYS A 164 -9.03 -0.97 -2.59
C LYS A 164 -10.09 -1.07 -1.50
N PHE A 165 -11.39 -0.98 -1.83
CA PHE A 165 -12.48 -1.31 -0.90
C PHE A 165 -12.40 -2.78 -0.46
N GLY A 166 -12.10 -3.69 -1.40
CA GLY A 166 -11.89 -5.11 -1.09
C GLY A 166 -10.76 -5.31 -0.09
N VAL A 167 -9.61 -4.67 -0.29
CA VAL A 167 -8.45 -4.73 0.63
C VAL A 167 -8.81 -4.14 2.01
N THR A 168 -9.51 -3.00 2.05
CA THR A 168 -9.94 -2.39 3.32
C THR A 168 -10.86 -3.35 4.10
N GLY A 169 -11.94 -3.82 3.47
CA GLY A 169 -12.89 -4.72 4.12
C GLY A 169 -12.26 -6.04 4.55
N PHE A 170 -11.43 -6.65 3.69
CA PHE A 170 -10.68 -7.87 4.00
C PHE A 170 -9.78 -7.69 5.22
N THR A 171 -8.99 -6.61 5.27
CA THR A 171 -8.06 -6.36 6.38
C THR A 171 -8.80 -6.13 7.70
N GLU A 172 -9.90 -5.37 7.68
CA GLU A 172 -10.72 -5.13 8.86
C GLU A 172 -11.38 -6.41 9.39
N CYS A 173 -11.86 -7.30 8.50
CA CYS A 173 -12.37 -8.60 8.91
C CYS A 173 -11.29 -9.39 9.67
N LEU A 174 -10.08 -9.49 9.11
CA LEU A 174 -8.97 -10.21 9.75
C LEU A 174 -8.54 -9.56 11.07
N ARG A 175 -8.58 -8.24 11.16
CA ARG A 175 -8.25 -7.52 12.39
C ARG A 175 -9.13 -7.97 13.55
N TYR A 176 -10.43 -8.17 13.34
CA TYR A 176 -11.34 -8.68 14.36
C TYR A 176 -11.19 -10.18 14.58
N GLU A 177 -11.05 -10.95 13.51
CA GLU A 177 -10.96 -12.42 13.55
C GLU A 177 -9.72 -12.90 14.33
N TYR A 178 -8.60 -12.19 14.19
CA TYR A 178 -7.32 -12.56 14.82
C TYR A 178 -6.97 -11.74 16.08
N ALA A 179 -7.88 -10.90 16.57
CA ALA A 179 -7.62 -10.02 17.71
C ALA A 179 -7.11 -10.76 18.96
N GLU A 180 -7.63 -11.96 19.21
CA GLU A 180 -7.25 -12.80 20.37
C GLU A 180 -6.13 -13.80 20.07
N LYS A 181 -5.57 -13.77 18.84
CA LYS A 181 -4.53 -14.70 18.38
C LYS A 181 -3.11 -14.10 18.41
N GLY A 182 -2.95 -12.90 18.95
CA GLY A 182 -1.65 -12.21 18.99
C GLY A 182 -1.24 -11.57 17.65
N LEU A 183 -2.10 -11.60 16.62
CA LEU A 183 -1.85 -10.98 15.33
C LEU A 183 -2.58 -9.63 15.22
N HIS A 184 -1.90 -8.69 14.61
CA HIS A 184 -2.45 -7.36 14.32
C HIS A 184 -2.59 -7.15 12.81
N PHE A 185 -3.60 -6.37 12.43
CA PHE A 185 -3.83 -5.99 11.04
C PHE A 185 -4.13 -4.50 10.98
N SER A 186 -3.50 -3.81 10.01
CA SER A 186 -3.74 -2.39 9.72
C SER A 186 -3.93 -2.18 8.23
N THR A 187 -4.83 -1.27 7.89
CA THR A 187 -5.06 -0.81 6.52
C THR A 187 -4.51 0.59 6.37
N ILE A 188 -3.60 0.81 5.42
CA ILE A 188 -3.15 2.14 5.03
C ILE A 188 -4.07 2.66 3.93
N CYS A 189 -4.62 3.85 4.11
CA CYS A 189 -5.46 4.54 3.14
C CYS A 189 -4.78 5.86 2.72
N PRO A 190 -3.79 5.81 1.79
CA PRO A 190 -3.14 7.00 1.29
C PRO A 190 -4.09 7.83 0.41
N GLY A 191 -4.02 9.16 0.56
CA GLY A 191 -4.49 10.11 -0.44
C GLY A 191 -3.42 10.34 -1.52
N ASN A 192 -3.30 11.58 -2.00
CA ASN A 192 -2.26 11.94 -2.95
C ASN A 192 -0.89 12.01 -2.25
N ILE A 193 -0.10 10.96 -2.41
CA ILE A 193 1.28 10.91 -1.91
C ILE A 193 2.24 11.09 -3.09
N ALA A 194 3.26 11.91 -2.94
CA ALA A 194 4.26 12.21 -3.97
C ALA A 194 5.08 10.97 -4.34
N THR A 195 4.59 10.19 -5.30
CA THR A 195 5.16 8.92 -5.73
C THR A 195 5.05 8.73 -7.23
N PRO A 196 5.86 7.83 -7.84
CA PRO A 196 5.78 7.51 -9.26
C PRO A 196 4.47 6.86 -9.73
N ILE A 197 3.54 6.51 -8.83
CA ILE A 197 2.27 5.87 -9.20
C ILE A 197 1.45 6.72 -10.17
N PHE A 198 1.53 8.05 -10.06
CA PHE A 198 0.83 8.98 -10.94
C PHE A 198 1.35 8.99 -12.38
N LYS A 199 2.57 8.49 -12.59
CA LYS A 199 3.23 8.46 -13.91
C LYS A 199 3.05 7.15 -14.66
N LYS A 200 2.24 6.22 -14.14
CA LYS A 200 2.07 4.90 -14.73
C LYS A 200 0.63 4.60 -15.11
N THR A 201 0.46 4.05 -16.28
CA THR A 201 -0.79 3.43 -16.73
C THR A 201 -0.99 2.05 -16.09
N ILE A 202 -2.21 1.47 -16.25
CA ILE A 202 -2.54 0.13 -15.71
C ILE A 202 -1.58 -0.95 -16.25
N ASP A 203 -1.18 -0.86 -17.51
CA ASP A 203 -0.23 -1.79 -18.14
C ASP A 203 1.24 -1.53 -17.74
N GLY A 204 1.49 -0.56 -16.84
CA GLY A 204 2.80 -0.25 -16.28
C GLY A 204 3.70 0.62 -17.16
N LYS A 205 3.18 1.11 -18.30
CA LYS A 205 3.91 2.07 -19.13
C LYS A 205 3.98 3.43 -18.43
N GLU A 206 5.05 4.16 -18.66
CA GLU A 206 5.17 5.53 -18.17
C GLU A 206 4.34 6.47 -19.05
N HIS A 207 3.57 7.34 -18.40
CA HIS A 207 2.82 8.41 -19.05
C HIS A 207 3.68 9.68 -18.98
N GLU A 208 4.29 10.07 -20.10
CA GLU A 208 5.26 11.18 -20.13
C GLU A 208 4.68 12.52 -19.67
N GLU A 209 3.38 12.75 -19.91
CA GLU A 209 2.69 13.99 -19.53
C GLU A 209 2.10 13.98 -18.11
N ALA A 210 2.02 12.81 -17.47
CA ALA A 210 1.44 12.72 -16.14
C ALA A 210 2.37 13.33 -15.09
N LYS A 211 1.84 14.24 -14.30
CA LYS A 211 2.56 14.94 -13.23
C LYS A 211 2.12 14.44 -11.87
N ILE A 212 3.07 14.42 -10.95
CA ILE A 212 2.73 14.28 -9.54
C ILE A 212 2.00 15.57 -9.13
N PRO A 213 0.82 15.50 -8.48
CA PRO A 213 0.13 16.69 -8.01
C PRO A 213 1.06 17.58 -7.15
N GLU A 214 0.98 18.89 -7.35
CA GLU A 214 1.85 19.85 -6.65
C GLU A 214 1.62 19.86 -5.13
N ASP A 215 0.38 19.54 -4.71
CA ASP A 215 -0.05 19.43 -3.33
C ASP A 215 0.08 18.00 -2.75
N ALA A 216 0.71 17.09 -3.48
CA ALA A 216 0.91 15.72 -3.03
C ALA A 216 1.75 15.68 -1.74
N TYR A 217 1.28 14.92 -0.76
CA TYR A 217 1.94 14.79 0.54
C TYR A 217 3.27 14.04 0.39
N PRO A 218 4.37 14.50 1.03
CA PRO A 218 5.69 13.87 0.90
C PRO A 218 5.69 12.41 1.37
N ALA A 219 6.33 11.52 0.61
CA ALA A 219 6.33 10.09 0.89
C ALA A 219 7.09 9.71 2.17
N ASP A 220 8.16 10.42 2.50
CA ASP A 220 8.91 10.26 3.76
C ASP A 220 8.05 10.61 4.97
N LYS A 221 7.32 11.71 4.91
CA LYS A 221 6.37 12.12 5.97
C LYS A 221 5.19 11.16 6.09
N ALA A 222 4.73 10.62 4.95
CA ALA A 222 3.71 9.59 4.97
C ALA A 222 4.20 8.32 5.68
N ALA A 223 5.42 7.86 5.39
CA ALA A 223 6.01 6.70 6.04
C ALA A 223 6.19 6.88 7.55
N GLU A 224 6.72 8.04 7.99
CA GLU A 224 6.85 8.40 9.40
C GLU A 224 5.49 8.31 10.12
N TYR A 225 4.46 8.96 9.56
CA TYR A 225 3.10 8.96 10.10
C TYR A 225 2.49 7.56 10.13
N ILE A 226 2.60 6.80 9.04
CA ILE A 226 2.08 5.44 8.94
C ILE A 226 2.68 4.55 10.03
N LEU A 227 3.99 4.55 10.18
CA LEU A 227 4.65 3.70 11.16
C LEU A 227 4.30 4.06 12.60
N ASP A 228 4.07 5.34 12.90
CA ASP A 228 3.58 5.76 14.20
C ASP A 228 2.17 5.21 14.51
N LYS A 229 1.28 5.23 13.51
CA LYS A 229 -0.08 4.69 13.66
C LYS A 229 -0.09 3.16 13.72
N VAL A 230 0.77 2.49 12.96
CA VAL A 230 0.97 1.03 13.03
C VAL A 230 1.48 0.62 14.41
N ALA A 231 2.45 1.35 14.99
CA ALA A 231 2.94 1.08 16.34
C ALA A 231 1.84 1.19 17.41
N ASN A 232 0.87 2.07 17.19
CA ASN A 232 -0.33 2.19 18.00
C ASN A 232 -1.45 1.18 17.65
N LYS A 233 -1.18 0.23 16.75
CA LYS A 233 -2.12 -0.82 16.30
C LYS A 233 -3.44 -0.27 15.74
N GLN A 234 -3.38 0.90 15.09
CA GLN A 234 -4.55 1.52 14.48
C GLN A 234 -5.04 0.66 13.31
N GLY A 235 -6.34 0.38 13.23
CA GLY A 235 -6.93 -0.45 12.17
C GLY A 235 -6.87 0.24 10.81
N VAL A 236 -7.60 1.35 10.64
CA VAL A 236 -7.60 2.13 9.40
C VAL A 236 -6.74 3.39 9.58
N ILE A 237 -5.72 3.54 8.77
CA ILE A 237 -4.74 4.64 8.83
C ILE A 237 -4.90 5.48 7.57
N VAL A 238 -5.50 6.65 7.72
CA VAL A 238 -5.69 7.61 6.62
C VAL A 238 -4.50 8.58 6.60
N VAL A 239 -3.83 8.74 5.45
CA VAL A 239 -2.65 9.62 5.34
C VAL A 239 -2.67 10.45 4.04
N PRO A 240 -2.48 11.78 4.10
CA PRO A 240 -2.50 12.60 5.31
C PRO A 240 -3.86 12.49 6.04
N GLU A 241 -3.87 12.71 7.34
CA GLU A 241 -5.08 12.57 8.14
C GLU A 241 -6.17 13.54 7.70
N GLN A 242 -5.78 14.79 7.43
CA GLN A 242 -6.68 15.81 6.92
C GLN A 242 -6.29 16.23 5.49
N PRO A 243 -7.25 16.54 4.63
CA PRO A 243 -8.72 16.53 4.84
C PRO A 243 -9.40 15.17 4.64
N GLN A 244 -8.66 14.09 4.37
CA GLN A 244 -9.22 12.81 3.92
C GLN A 244 -10.11 12.14 4.98
N THR A 245 -9.82 12.31 6.26
CA THR A 245 -10.66 11.77 7.34
C THR A 245 -12.03 12.45 7.37
N ASP A 246 -12.08 13.75 7.14
CA ASP A 246 -13.36 14.49 7.11
C ASP A 246 -14.17 14.12 5.87
N LEU A 247 -13.53 13.95 4.72
CA LEU A 247 -14.15 13.44 3.51
C LEU A 247 -14.76 12.04 3.74
N TRP A 248 -14.00 11.13 4.37
CA TRP A 248 -14.49 9.79 4.68
C TRP A 248 -15.67 9.82 5.65
N LYS A 249 -15.58 10.59 6.74
CA LYS A 249 -16.69 10.76 7.70
C LYS A 249 -17.93 11.30 7.03
N GLY A 250 -17.80 12.34 6.23
CA GLY A 250 -18.91 12.92 5.49
C GLY A 250 -19.56 11.91 4.53
N TYR A 251 -18.75 11.16 3.79
CA TYR A 251 -19.23 10.11 2.91
C TYR A 251 -20.04 9.03 3.66
N VAL A 252 -19.48 8.50 4.77
CA VAL A 252 -20.15 7.46 5.57
C VAL A 252 -21.45 7.94 6.19
N LEU A 253 -21.53 9.21 6.57
CA LEU A 253 -22.72 9.82 7.17
C LEU A 253 -23.74 10.30 6.13
N GLY A 254 -23.44 10.18 4.82
CA GLY A 254 -24.35 10.63 3.76
C GLY A 254 -24.47 12.16 3.68
N ASP A 255 -23.36 12.89 3.93
CA ASP A 255 -23.34 14.35 3.81
C ASP A 255 -23.53 14.75 2.35
N GLU A 256 -24.62 15.49 2.08
CA GLU A 256 -25.00 15.96 0.73
C GLU A 256 -23.86 16.74 0.05
N LYS A 257 -23.05 17.49 0.82
CA LYS A 257 -21.92 18.24 0.26
C LYS A 257 -20.82 17.33 -0.30
N ILE A 258 -20.66 16.14 0.28
CA ILE A 258 -19.70 15.15 -0.25
C ILE A 258 -20.24 14.53 -1.54
N GLU A 259 -21.53 14.26 -1.60
CA GLU A 259 -22.18 13.79 -2.84
C GLU A 259 -22.06 14.84 -3.95
N GLU A 260 -22.37 16.10 -3.66
CA GLU A 260 -22.19 17.21 -4.59
C GLU A 260 -20.75 17.34 -5.08
N LEU A 261 -19.76 17.22 -4.16
CA LEU A 261 -18.34 17.24 -4.51
C LEU A 261 -17.97 16.09 -5.47
N LEU A 262 -18.42 14.88 -5.20
CA LEU A 262 -18.14 13.72 -6.06
C LEU A 262 -18.81 13.86 -7.43
N MET A 263 -20.02 14.40 -7.48
CA MET A 263 -20.73 14.68 -8.75
C MET A 263 -20.03 15.77 -9.56
N GLN A 264 -19.56 16.84 -8.90
CA GLN A 264 -18.77 17.88 -9.57
C GLN A 264 -17.45 17.30 -10.12
N MET A 265 -16.77 16.48 -9.31
CA MET A 265 -15.54 15.78 -9.75
C MET A 265 -15.80 14.89 -10.97
N ALA A 266 -16.94 14.20 -11.02
CA ALA A 266 -17.31 13.38 -12.17
C ALA A 266 -17.50 14.23 -13.43
N HIS A 267 -18.14 15.38 -13.30
CA HIS A 267 -18.33 16.33 -14.39
C HIS A 267 -16.97 16.86 -14.92
N ASP A 268 -16.13 17.35 -14.03
CA ASP A 268 -14.84 17.92 -14.40
C ASP A 268 -13.90 16.89 -15.04
N ARG A 269 -13.85 15.67 -14.49
CA ARG A 269 -13.06 14.57 -15.07
C ARG A 269 -13.57 14.17 -16.46
N ARG A 270 -14.87 14.17 -16.69
CA ARG A 270 -15.45 13.88 -18.01
C ARG A 270 -15.02 14.91 -19.03
N ILE A 271 -15.12 16.20 -18.72
CA ILE A 271 -14.67 17.29 -19.60
C ILE A 271 -13.18 17.15 -19.91
N ALA A 272 -12.36 16.97 -18.86
CA ALA A 272 -10.91 16.83 -19.06
C ALA A 272 -10.58 15.64 -19.98
N TYR A 273 -11.27 14.52 -19.81
CA TYR A 273 -11.06 13.35 -20.66
C TYR A 273 -11.50 13.56 -22.11
N GLU A 274 -12.66 14.21 -22.34
CA GLU A 274 -13.16 14.52 -23.68
C GLU A 274 -12.25 15.50 -24.42
N GLU A 275 -11.68 16.48 -23.71
CA GLU A 275 -10.79 17.49 -24.30
C GLU A 275 -9.35 17.01 -24.50
N LYS A 276 -8.80 16.24 -23.58
CA LYS A 276 -7.37 15.91 -23.55
C LYS A 276 -7.07 14.41 -23.69
N GLY A 277 -8.08 13.54 -23.64
CA GLY A 277 -7.90 12.09 -23.59
C GLY A 277 -7.27 11.58 -22.28
N THR A 278 -7.19 12.45 -21.27
CA THR A 278 -6.62 12.13 -19.93
C THR A 278 -7.36 12.89 -18.84
N TYR A 279 -7.25 12.42 -17.61
CA TYR A 279 -7.82 13.08 -16.41
C TYR A 279 -6.85 14.04 -15.71
N PHE A 280 -5.65 14.19 -16.26
CA PHE A 280 -4.56 14.97 -15.68
C PHE A 280 -4.20 16.17 -16.54
#